data_eeaca5da71eb5df39cfc1aa1171dc497
#
_entry.id   eeaca5da71eb5df39cfc1aa1171dc497
#
_cell.length_a   1.000
_cell.length_b   1.000
_cell.length_c   1.000
_cell.angle_alpha   90.00
_cell.angle_beta   90.00
_cell.angle_gamma   90.00
#
_symmetry.space_group_name_H-M   'P 1'
#
loop_
_entity.id
_entity.type
_entity.pdbx_description
1 polymer ?
#
loop_
_entity_poly.entity_id
_entity_poly.type
_entity_poly.pdbx_seq_one_letter_code
_entity_poly.pdbx_strand_id
1 'polypeptide(L)'
;LAGLSHAAQAFGSARDYFLHLNAAEQRQRELRSTASLVLAHIGHVKGLEFEHVLIPYLEQGAFPDPQAPFAQEKNTLYVGMTRARQQLTLLAHRQRPSAFVAQLGYAESTQAAEAPA
;
A
#
# COMPACT_ATOMS: atom_id res chain seq x y z
N LEU A 1 -13.20 17.72 -5.27
CA LEU A 1 -12.35 18.48 -4.36
C LEU A 1 -12.73 18.33 -2.89
N ALA A 2 -13.82 17.64 -2.58
CA ALA A 2 -14.19 17.35 -1.20
C ALA A 2 -13.10 16.54 -0.48
N GLY A 3 -12.41 15.62 -1.18
CA GLY A 3 -11.32 14.84 -0.61
C GLY A 3 -10.10 15.67 -0.25
N LEU A 4 -9.79 16.70 -1.05
CA LEU A 4 -8.67 17.60 -0.76
C LEU A 4 -8.96 18.46 0.48
N SER A 5 -10.18 18.99 0.58
CA SER A 5 -10.60 19.75 1.74
C SER A 5 -10.56 18.91 3.03
N HIS A 6 -11.02 17.68 2.95
CA HIS A 6 -11.00 16.77 4.09
C HIS A 6 -9.56 16.43 4.52
N ALA A 7 -8.67 16.18 3.57
CA ALA A 7 -7.26 15.91 3.87
C ALA A 7 -6.59 17.14 4.51
N ALA A 8 -6.87 18.33 4.04
CA ALA A 8 -6.34 19.57 4.62
C ALA A 8 -6.77 19.76 6.08
N GLN A 9 -8.00 19.38 6.41
CA GLN A 9 -8.50 19.46 7.79
C GLN A 9 -7.72 18.53 8.72
N ALA A 10 -7.29 17.35 8.23
CA ALA A 10 -6.51 16.39 9.01
C ALA A 10 -5.13 16.94 9.41
N PHE A 11 -4.60 17.93 8.70
CA PHE A 11 -3.32 18.58 8.99
C PHE A 11 -3.48 19.92 9.71
N GLY A 12 -4.69 20.27 10.16
CA GLY A 12 -4.97 21.49 10.89
C GLY A 12 -5.02 22.76 10.05
N SER A 13 -4.34 22.81 8.89
CA SER A 13 -4.38 23.95 7.97
C SER A 13 -3.99 23.52 6.56
N ALA A 14 -4.39 24.30 5.56
CA ALA A 14 -3.99 24.08 4.18
C ALA A 14 -2.47 24.21 4.00
N ARG A 15 -1.84 25.10 4.77
CA ARG A 15 -0.38 25.27 4.73
C ARG A 15 0.35 24.01 5.21
N ASP A 16 -0.08 23.42 6.31
CA ASP A 16 0.52 22.21 6.85
C ASP A 16 0.37 21.05 5.87
N TYR A 17 -0.79 20.93 5.25
CA TYR A 17 -1.03 19.93 4.22
C TYR A 17 -0.10 20.12 3.01
N PHE A 18 0.05 21.35 2.54
CA PHE A 18 0.95 21.69 1.44
C PHE A 18 2.41 21.34 1.77
N LEU A 19 2.87 21.66 2.97
CA LEU A 19 4.22 21.30 3.41
C LEU A 19 4.41 19.79 3.48
N HIS A 20 3.40 19.06 3.90
CA HIS A 20 3.44 17.61 3.92
C HIS A 20 3.58 17.03 2.50
N LEU A 21 2.85 17.55 1.53
CA LEU A 21 2.95 17.12 0.14
C LEU A 21 4.34 17.39 -0.43
N ASN A 22 4.92 18.56 -0.16
CA ASN A 22 6.27 18.90 -0.63
C ASN A 22 7.32 17.96 -0.02
N ALA A 23 7.20 17.63 1.25
CA ALA A 23 8.10 16.68 1.91
C ALA A 23 8.00 15.28 1.30
N ALA A 24 6.78 14.84 0.97
CA ALA A 24 6.57 13.55 0.32
C ALA A 24 7.18 13.51 -1.07
N GLU A 25 7.01 14.55 -1.88
CA GLU A 25 7.61 14.65 -3.21
C GLU A 25 9.13 14.64 -3.15
N GLN A 26 9.72 15.34 -2.18
CA GLN A 26 11.16 15.35 -2.00
C GLN A 26 11.69 13.96 -1.64
N ARG A 27 11.03 13.27 -0.71
CA ARG A 27 11.39 11.89 -0.36
C ARG A 27 11.31 10.97 -1.57
N GLN A 28 10.28 11.13 -2.39
CA GLN A 28 10.11 10.35 -3.60
C GLN A 28 11.28 10.55 -4.56
N ARG A 29 11.73 11.77 -4.76
CA ARG A 29 12.88 12.08 -5.61
C ARG A 29 14.15 11.46 -5.08
N GLU A 30 14.39 11.57 -3.78
CA GLU A 30 15.55 10.99 -3.12
C GLU A 30 15.58 9.47 -3.30
N LEU A 31 14.46 8.80 -3.10
CA LEU A 31 14.35 7.35 -3.27
C LEU A 31 14.61 6.94 -4.71
N ARG A 32 14.10 7.67 -5.69
CA ARG A 32 14.33 7.39 -7.11
C ARG A 32 15.77 7.55 -7.51
N SER A 33 16.49 8.48 -6.90
CA SER A 33 17.89 8.74 -7.24
C SER A 33 18.85 7.75 -6.60
N THR A 34 18.46 7.10 -5.50
CA THR A 34 19.36 6.28 -4.68
C THR A 34 19.05 4.79 -4.68
N ALA A 35 17.84 4.40 -5.05
CA ALA A 35 17.43 3.01 -4.93
C ALA A 35 16.51 2.57 -6.07
N SER A 36 16.81 1.39 -6.64
CA SER A 36 15.93 0.70 -7.59
C SER A 36 14.85 -0.12 -6.88
N LEU A 37 15.07 -0.46 -5.63
CA LEU A 37 14.11 -1.20 -4.79
C LEU A 37 14.00 -0.50 -3.44
N VAL A 38 12.76 -0.23 -3.03
CA VAL A 38 12.45 0.37 -1.74
C VAL A 38 11.66 -0.63 -0.91
N LEU A 39 12.17 -0.95 0.28
CA LEU A 39 11.46 -1.72 1.28
C LEU A 39 10.97 -0.76 2.36
N ALA A 40 9.66 -0.71 2.57
CA ALA A 40 9.08 0.22 3.52
C ALA A 40 7.84 -0.36 4.17
N HIS A 41 7.54 0.11 5.37
CA HIS A 41 6.26 -0.18 6.01
C HIS A 41 5.15 0.59 5.29
N ILE A 42 3.97 -0.05 5.13
CA ILE A 42 2.84 0.59 4.42
C ILE A 42 2.50 1.95 5.02
N GLY A 43 2.55 2.08 6.34
CA GLY A 43 2.27 3.35 7.01
C GLY A 43 3.21 4.49 6.64
N HIS A 44 4.38 4.19 6.08
CA HIS A 44 5.41 5.18 5.75
C HIS A 44 5.42 5.61 4.28
N VAL A 45 4.53 5.06 3.46
CA VAL A 45 4.50 5.37 2.02
C VAL A 45 3.36 6.28 1.61
N LYS A 46 2.65 6.83 2.57
CA LYS A 46 1.57 7.79 2.31
C LYS A 46 2.12 9.02 1.58
N GLY A 47 1.51 9.37 0.47
CA GLY A 47 1.95 10.48 -0.37
C GLY A 47 3.06 10.12 -1.36
N LEU A 48 3.61 8.91 -1.31
CA LEU A 48 4.60 8.44 -2.29
C LEU A 48 3.91 7.68 -3.42
N GLU A 49 4.60 7.55 -4.55
CA GLU A 49 4.13 6.76 -5.69
C GLU A 49 5.28 5.94 -6.26
N PHE A 50 4.96 4.73 -6.70
CA PHE A 50 5.93 3.83 -7.30
C PHE A 50 5.33 3.21 -8.56
N GLU A 51 6.15 2.90 -9.53
CA GLU A 51 5.66 2.25 -10.74
C GLU A 51 5.12 0.86 -10.45
N HIS A 52 5.83 0.10 -9.64
CA HIS A 52 5.45 -1.25 -9.25
C HIS A 52 5.41 -1.33 -7.72
N VAL A 53 4.31 -1.82 -7.20
CA VAL A 53 4.15 -2.06 -5.76
C VAL A 53 3.84 -3.53 -5.55
N LEU A 54 4.54 -4.13 -4.59
CA LEU A 54 4.32 -5.51 -4.19
C LEU A 54 4.02 -5.52 -2.69
N ILE A 55 2.87 -6.05 -2.33
CA ILE A 55 2.44 -6.15 -0.93
C ILE A 55 2.39 -7.63 -0.55
N PRO A 56 3.34 -8.11 0.24
CA PRO A 56 3.37 -9.50 0.71
C PRO A 56 2.58 -9.68 1.99
N TYR A 57 2.46 -10.93 2.42
CA TYR A 57 1.89 -11.33 3.71
C TYR A 57 0.41 -10.99 3.89
N LEU A 58 -0.37 -11.07 2.82
CA LEU A 58 -1.82 -10.99 2.91
C LEU A 58 -2.37 -12.34 3.37
N GLU A 59 -2.14 -12.66 4.62
CA GLU A 59 -2.52 -13.92 5.22
C GLU A 59 -3.25 -13.71 6.54
N GLN A 60 -4.07 -14.70 6.90
CA GLN A 60 -4.82 -14.67 8.15
C GLN A 60 -3.87 -14.53 9.34
N GLY A 61 -4.19 -13.61 10.24
CA GLY A 61 -3.41 -13.35 11.43
C GLY A 61 -2.25 -12.39 11.25
N ALA A 62 -1.88 -12.08 10.00
CA ALA A 62 -0.79 -11.13 9.70
C ALA A 62 -1.33 -9.78 9.22
N PHE A 63 -2.10 -9.77 8.16
CA PHE A 63 -2.71 -8.56 7.63
C PHE A 63 -4.08 -8.90 7.00
N PRO A 64 -5.20 -8.44 7.58
CA PRO A 64 -5.30 -7.48 8.69
C PRO A 64 -4.81 -8.06 10.02
N ASP A 65 -4.20 -7.18 10.83
CA ASP A 65 -3.83 -7.52 12.21
C ASP A 65 -5.11 -7.76 13.01
N PRO A 66 -5.29 -8.95 13.64
CA PRO A 66 -6.50 -9.25 14.38
C PRO A 66 -6.70 -8.35 15.62
N GLN A 67 -5.66 -7.70 16.10
CA GLN A 67 -5.74 -6.80 17.24
C GLN A 67 -6.00 -5.34 16.85
N ALA A 68 -5.95 -5.00 15.58
CA ALA A 68 -6.23 -3.67 15.09
C ALA A 68 -7.68 -3.55 14.58
N PRO A 69 -8.28 -2.35 14.59
CA PRO A 69 -9.60 -2.16 13.98
C PRO A 69 -9.55 -2.51 12.48
N PHE A 70 -10.49 -3.35 12.04
CA PHE A 70 -10.52 -3.81 10.65
C PHE A 70 -10.61 -2.67 9.65
N ALA A 71 -11.40 -1.63 9.95
CA ALA A 71 -11.53 -0.48 9.06
C ALA A 71 -10.21 0.27 8.90
N GLN A 72 -9.41 0.35 9.94
CA GLN A 72 -8.09 0.97 9.89
C GLN A 72 -7.14 0.15 9.02
N GLU A 73 -7.11 -1.16 9.20
CA GLU A 73 -6.28 -2.06 8.39
C GLU A 73 -6.67 -2.00 6.92
N LYS A 74 -7.97 -1.93 6.65
CA LYS A 74 -8.50 -1.79 5.28
C LYS A 74 -8.02 -0.49 4.63
N ASN A 75 -8.06 0.62 5.37
CA ASN A 75 -7.56 1.91 4.87
C ASN A 75 -6.05 1.86 4.61
N THR A 76 -5.30 1.20 5.47
CA THR A 76 -3.87 1.01 5.29
C THR A 76 -3.57 0.24 4.00
N LEU A 77 -4.28 -0.85 3.76
CA LEU A 77 -4.14 -1.60 2.51
C LEU A 77 -4.49 -0.74 1.30
N TYR A 78 -5.60 0.00 1.36
CA TYR A 78 -6.02 0.88 0.27
C TYR A 78 -4.94 1.91 -0.07
N VAL A 79 -4.34 2.53 0.94
CA VAL A 79 -3.24 3.47 0.74
C VAL A 79 -2.07 2.78 0.03
N GLY A 80 -1.67 1.59 0.51
CA GLY A 80 -0.58 0.84 -0.12
C GLY A 80 -0.86 0.49 -1.57
N MET A 81 -2.05 0.01 -1.86
CA MET A 81 -2.46 -0.37 -3.23
C MET A 81 -2.46 0.82 -4.17
N THR A 82 -2.93 1.96 -3.70
CA THR A 82 -3.02 3.17 -4.54
C THR A 82 -1.69 3.87 -4.75
N ARG A 83 -0.60 3.38 -4.14
CA ARG A 83 0.76 3.87 -4.43
C ARG A 83 1.31 3.33 -5.75
N ALA A 84 0.66 2.32 -6.33
CA ALA A 84 1.10 1.74 -7.60
C ALA A 84 0.63 2.57 -8.78
N ARG A 85 1.55 2.96 -9.65
CA ARG A 85 1.23 3.71 -10.87
C ARG A 85 0.94 2.80 -12.05
N GLN A 86 1.65 1.69 -12.17
CA GLN A 86 1.56 0.80 -13.32
C GLN A 86 1.17 -0.62 -12.95
N GLN A 87 1.77 -1.17 -11.91
CA GLN A 87 1.56 -2.56 -11.54
C GLN A 87 1.47 -2.74 -10.04
N LEU A 88 0.48 -3.50 -9.62
CA LEU A 88 0.28 -3.89 -8.23
C LEU A 88 0.29 -5.42 -8.15
N THR A 89 1.12 -5.95 -7.26
CA THR A 89 1.19 -7.38 -6.97
C THR A 89 0.89 -7.63 -5.51
N LEU A 90 -0.10 -8.47 -5.26
CA LEU A 90 -0.49 -8.87 -3.91
C LEU A 90 -0.07 -10.33 -3.71
N LEU A 91 0.67 -10.59 -2.64
CA LEU A 91 1.09 -11.95 -2.29
C LEU A 91 0.33 -12.42 -1.06
N ALA A 92 -0.37 -13.53 -1.20
CA ALA A 92 -1.19 -14.11 -0.15
C ALA A 92 -0.78 -15.56 0.10
N HIS A 93 -1.06 -16.03 1.30
CA HIS A 93 -0.89 -17.43 1.61
C HIS A 93 -2.01 -18.25 0.96
N ARG A 94 -1.64 -19.29 0.22
CA ARG A 94 -2.60 -20.06 -0.56
C ARG A 94 -3.69 -20.71 0.29
N GLN A 95 -3.32 -21.26 1.44
CA GLN A 95 -4.25 -21.97 2.31
C GLN A 95 -4.93 -21.06 3.34
N ARG A 96 -4.31 -19.93 3.66
CA ARG A 96 -4.82 -18.98 4.66
C ARG A 96 -4.74 -17.56 4.14
N PRO A 97 -5.42 -17.26 3.02
CA PRO A 97 -5.44 -15.89 2.50
C PRO A 97 -6.15 -14.97 3.49
N SER A 98 -5.76 -13.71 3.48
CA SER A 98 -6.42 -12.71 4.31
C SER A 98 -7.86 -12.47 3.84
N ALA A 99 -8.70 -11.93 4.73
CA ALA A 99 -10.06 -11.53 4.39
C ALA A 99 -10.09 -10.51 3.25
N PHE A 100 -9.06 -9.69 3.11
CA PHE A 100 -8.95 -8.71 2.01
C PHE A 100 -8.90 -9.39 0.65
N VAL A 101 -8.13 -10.47 0.55
CA VAL A 101 -7.97 -11.20 -0.71
C VAL A 101 -9.31 -11.83 -1.13
N ALA A 102 -10.05 -12.39 -0.18
CA ALA A 102 -11.37 -12.93 -0.44
C ALA A 102 -12.33 -11.87 -0.99
N GLN A 103 -12.24 -10.64 -0.47
CA GLN A 103 -13.09 -9.54 -0.93
C GLN A 103 -12.71 -9.04 -2.32
N LEU A 104 -11.44 -9.18 -2.72
CA LEU A 104 -10.96 -8.74 -4.02
C LEU A 104 -11.38 -9.66 -5.16
N GLY A 105 -11.84 -10.88 -4.86
CA GLY A 105 -12.30 -11.80 -5.87
C GLY A 105 -11.21 -12.25 -6.83
N TYR A 106 -10.28 -13.07 -6.35
CA TYR A 106 -9.24 -13.64 -7.19
C TYR A 106 -9.63 -14.98 -7.76
N ALA A 107 -9.06 -15.32 -8.91
CA ALA A 107 -9.14 -16.66 -9.47
C ALA A 107 -7.79 -17.37 -9.30
N GLU A 108 -7.83 -18.61 -8.81
CA GLU A 108 -6.59 -19.39 -8.72
C GLU A 108 -6.15 -19.80 -10.12
N SER A 109 -4.91 -19.47 -10.45
CA SER A 109 -4.26 -20.01 -11.62
C SER A 109 -3.60 -21.34 -11.26
N THR A 110 -3.93 -22.39 -11.99
CA THR A 110 -3.30 -23.70 -11.82
C THR A 110 -1.92 -23.79 -12.47
N GLN A 111 -1.50 -22.76 -13.17
CA GLN A 111 -0.11 -22.64 -13.55
C GLN A 111 0.70 -22.31 -12.30
N ALA A 112 1.03 -23.35 -11.53
CA ALA A 112 2.12 -23.25 -10.62
C ALA A 112 3.30 -22.78 -11.46
N ALA A 113 3.84 -21.61 -11.15
CA ALA A 113 5.12 -21.24 -11.69
C ALA A 113 6.07 -22.37 -11.33
N GLU A 114 6.51 -23.13 -12.34
CA GLU A 114 7.61 -24.04 -12.13
C GLU A 114 8.76 -23.18 -11.62
N ALA A 115 9.04 -23.31 -10.34
CA ALA A 115 10.22 -22.69 -9.81
C ALA A 115 11.39 -23.19 -10.67
N PRO A 116 12.14 -22.30 -11.30
CA PRO A 116 13.32 -22.72 -12.01
C PRO A 116 14.20 -23.46 -11.03
N ALA A 117 14.49 -24.69 -11.36
CA ALA A 117 15.35 -25.54 -10.55
C ALA A 117 16.71 -24.87 -10.35
#